data_4c0d2301e10a7f0e361a541a9e1742ce
#
_entry.id   4c0d2301e10a7f0e361a541a9e1742ce
#
_cell.length_a   1.000
_cell.length_b   1.000
_cell.length_c   1.000
_cell.angle_alpha   90.00
_cell.angle_beta   90.00
_cell.angle_gamma   90.00
#
_symmetry.space_group_name_H-M   'P 1'
#
loop_
_entity.id
_entity.type
_entity.pdbx_description
1 polymer ?
#
loop_
_entity_poly.entity_id
_entity_poly.type
_entity_poly.pdbx_seq_one_letter_code
_entity_poly.pdbx_strand_id
1 'polypeptide(L)' 'MPTLSLSGILYSDAESLALINGKVVPEGGTVDGAKVEKISSDEVELSFEGQKIVLRSR' A
#
# COMPACT_ATOMS: atom_id res chain seq x y z
N MET A 1 -10.86 4.80 -11.46
CA MET A 1 -10.34 4.17 -10.23
C MET A 1 -9.32 3.11 -10.62
N PRO A 2 -8.11 3.20 -10.13
CA PRO A 2 -7.12 2.17 -10.45
C PRO A 2 -7.48 0.86 -9.74
N THR A 3 -7.07 -0.23 -10.35
CA THR A 3 -7.20 -1.53 -9.73
C THR A 3 -5.97 -1.76 -8.88
N LEU A 4 -6.18 -1.93 -7.58
CA LEU A 4 -5.10 -2.14 -6.63
C LEU A 4 -5.27 -3.51 -5.98
N SER A 5 -4.25 -4.33 -6.06
CA SER A 5 -4.29 -5.67 -5.52
C SER A 5 -3.12 -5.85 -4.56
N LEU A 6 -3.43 -6.10 -3.30
CA LEU A 6 -2.42 -6.29 -2.27
C LEU A 6 -2.07 -7.78 -2.18
N SER A 7 -0.82 -8.11 -2.48
CA SER A 7 -0.36 -9.49 -2.46
C SER A 7 0.34 -9.84 -1.15
N GLY A 8 0.88 -8.85 -0.48
CA GLY A 8 1.56 -9.12 0.78
C GLY A 8 2.08 -7.86 1.41
N ILE A 9 2.46 -7.98 2.68
CA ILE A 9 3.02 -6.88 3.44
C ILE A 9 4.26 -7.39 4.16
N LEU A 10 5.34 -6.64 4.06
CA LEU A 10 6.53 -6.86 4.88
C LEU A 10 6.56 -5.75 5.91
N TYR A 11 6.27 -6.08 7.15
CA TYR A 11 6.16 -5.09 8.22
C TYR A 11 7.29 -5.30 9.23
N SER A 12 8.10 -4.29 9.44
CA SER A 12 9.20 -4.37 10.39
C SER A 12 9.42 -3.02 11.06
N ASP A 13 10.19 -3.02 12.13
CA ASP A 13 10.46 -1.79 12.86
C ASP A 13 11.29 -0.82 12.03
N ALA A 14 12.16 -1.33 11.18
CA ALA A 14 13.04 -0.48 10.40
C ALA A 14 12.36 0.06 9.16
N GLU A 15 11.55 -0.78 8.51
CA GLU A 15 10.97 -0.41 7.22
C GLU A 15 9.78 -1.29 6.92
N SER A 16 8.72 -0.68 6.39
CA SER A 16 7.53 -1.41 5.98
C SER A 16 7.36 -1.30 4.48
N LEU A 17 7.05 -2.41 3.84
CA LEU A 17 6.86 -2.50 2.41
C LEU A 17 5.56 -3.21 2.11
N ALA A 18 4.90 -2.80 1.04
CA ALA A 18 3.70 -3.47 0.58
C ALA A 18 3.91 -3.95 -0.84
N LEU A 19 3.43 -5.15 -1.13
CA LEU A 19 3.47 -5.69 -2.49
C LEU A 19 2.12 -5.45 -3.12
N ILE A 20 2.06 -4.47 -4.01
CA ILE A 20 0.82 -4.03 -4.63
C ILE A 20 1.00 -4.10 -6.14
N ASN A 21 0.08 -4.80 -6.81
CA ASN A 21 0.12 -4.97 -8.26
C ASN A 21 1.48 -5.49 -8.75
N GLY A 22 2.09 -6.38 -7.95
CA GLY A 22 3.37 -6.94 -8.32
C GLY A 22 4.56 -6.04 -8.08
N LYS A 23 4.36 -4.91 -7.41
CA LYS A 23 5.44 -3.95 -7.14
C LYS A 23 5.64 -3.80 -5.64
N VAL A 24 6.90 -3.68 -5.24
CA VAL A 24 7.25 -3.44 -3.83
C VAL A 24 7.24 -1.94 -3.60
N VAL A 25 6.38 -1.47 -2.71
CA VAL A 25 6.17 -0.05 -2.48
C VAL A 25 6.33 0.27 -1.00
N PRO A 26 7.19 1.22 -0.64
CA PRO A 26 7.33 1.63 0.77
C PRO A 26 6.27 2.67 1.14
N GLU A 27 6.20 2.99 2.43
CA GLU A 27 5.39 4.12 2.86
C GLU A 27 5.90 5.38 2.17
N GLY A 28 4.96 6.19 1.69
CA GLY A 28 5.31 7.39 0.94
C GLY A 28 5.55 7.15 -0.54
N GLY A 29 5.62 5.88 -0.96
CA GLY A 29 5.76 5.56 -2.37
C GLY A 29 4.46 5.66 -3.12
N THR A 30 4.52 5.51 -4.44
CA THR A 30 3.33 5.57 -5.27
C THR A 30 3.24 4.32 -6.12
N VAL A 31 2.01 3.92 -6.42
CA VAL A 31 1.75 2.81 -7.32
C VAL A 31 0.48 3.14 -8.10
N ASP A 32 0.59 3.11 -9.44
CA ASP A 32 -0.53 3.38 -10.34
C ASP A 32 -1.27 4.68 -9.98
N GLY A 33 -0.51 5.71 -9.59
CA GLY A 33 -1.09 7.00 -9.27
C GLY A 33 -1.58 7.17 -7.85
N ALA A 34 -1.62 6.09 -7.08
CA ALA A 34 -2.02 6.16 -5.67
C ALA A 34 -0.79 6.27 -4.79
N LYS A 35 -0.90 7.00 -3.71
CA LYS A 35 0.20 7.17 -2.76
C LYS A 35 -0.05 6.31 -1.53
N VAL A 36 0.98 5.58 -1.11
CA VAL A 36 0.90 4.76 0.09
C VAL A 36 1.09 5.69 1.30
N GLU A 37 0.04 5.85 2.09
CA GLU A 37 0.08 6.74 3.24
C GLU A 37 0.57 6.03 4.49
N LYS A 38 0.17 4.78 4.69
CA LYS A 38 0.55 4.06 5.88
C LYS A 38 0.49 2.55 5.61
N ILE A 39 1.46 1.83 6.15
CA ILE A 39 1.49 0.37 6.08
C ILE A 39 1.40 -0.17 7.50
N SER A 40 0.43 -1.04 7.74
CA SER A 40 0.28 -1.73 9.01
C SER A 40 0.57 -3.21 8.81
N SER A 41 0.48 -4.00 9.88
CA SER A 41 0.82 -5.41 9.78
C SER A 41 -0.17 -6.20 8.91
N ASP A 42 -1.39 -5.70 8.76
CA ASP A 42 -2.41 -6.43 8.01
C ASP A 42 -3.18 -5.56 7.03
N GLU A 43 -2.82 -4.28 6.88
CA GLU A 43 -3.52 -3.42 5.94
C GLU A 43 -2.62 -2.29 5.47
N VAL A 44 -2.99 -1.70 4.33
CA VAL A 44 -2.26 -0.59 3.74
C VAL A 44 -3.26 0.50 3.41
N GLU A 45 -2.95 1.74 3.83
CA GLU A 45 -3.77 2.90 3.50
C GLU A 45 -3.12 3.65 2.35
N LEU A 46 -3.91 3.93 1.33
CA LEU A 46 -3.45 4.68 0.18
C LEU A 46 -4.38 5.85 -0.06
N SER A 47 -3.93 6.82 -0.82
CA SER A 47 -4.78 7.91 -1.27
C SER A 47 -4.69 8.02 -2.78
N PHE A 48 -5.83 8.33 -3.39
CA PHE A 48 -5.92 8.51 -4.83
C PHE A 48 -6.91 9.62 -5.11
N GLU A 49 -6.42 10.71 -5.70
CA GLU A 49 -7.25 11.87 -6.05
C GLU A 49 -8.09 12.34 -4.86
N GLY A 50 -7.45 12.42 -3.69
CA GLY A 50 -8.11 12.91 -2.49
C GLY A 50 -8.97 11.88 -1.76
N GLN A 51 -9.04 10.66 -2.26
CA GLN A 51 -9.83 9.61 -1.63
C GLN A 51 -8.94 8.60 -0.94
N LYS A 52 -9.40 8.12 0.19
CA LYS A 52 -8.68 7.12 0.97
C LYS A 52 -9.08 5.72 0.52
N ILE A 53 -8.08 4.89 0.30
CA ILE A 53 -8.28 3.51 -0.07
C ILE A 53 -7.58 2.64 0.97
N VAL A 54 -8.27 1.62 1.49
CA VAL A 54 -7.67 0.69 2.44
C VAL A 54 -7.66 -0.70 1.80
N LEU A 55 -6.46 -1.26 1.68
CA LEU A 55 -6.29 -2.63 1.18
C LEU A 55 -5.90 -3.50 2.36
N ARG A 56 -6.56 -4.63 2.50
CA ARG A 56 -6.30 -5.53 3.62
C ARG A 56 -5.68 -6.83 3.16
N SER A 57 -4.71 -7.27 3.96
CA SER A 57 -4.12 -8.59 3.79
C SER A 57 -4.97 -9.61 4.54
N ARG A 58 -5.01 -10.81 4.00
CA ARG A 58 -5.79 -11.88 4.62
C ARG A 58 -5.02 -12.58 5.71
#